data_b93571fc7ae1e4a74dce4d23a7771f03
#
_entry.id   b93571fc7ae1e4a74dce4d23a7771f03
#
_cell.length_a   1.000
_cell.length_b   1.000
_cell.length_c   1.000
_cell.angle_alpha   90.00
_cell.angle_beta   90.00
_cell.angle_gamma   90.00
#
_symmetry.space_group_name_H-M   'P 1'
#
loop_
_entity.id
_entity.type
_entity.pdbx_description
1 polymer ?
#
loop_
_entity_poly.entity_id
_entity_poly.type
_entity_poly.pdbx_seq_one_letter_code
_entity_poly.pdbx_strand_id
1 'polypeptide(L)'
;MTEESKIVTVQMDAGTQTERQSGLFCAAISEMGSRSSQQDSLFCGERDGMLLAAVCDGMGGMNGGEIASGTAARIFAEAFYEQELPDAAKFLETMALKADEEVFRLTENGKPMGAGSTIVSILIRGRDLSWLSVGDSRIYLFRKGELLCPVRPHNYGELLKKQLAEGKIDEAAYRARQKNAEALISFLGIGGLRLMEQNRQPFRLEDEDQVLLCSDGLYRSLPEERIRELLMSGRNVGVLAKMLVQEAVEAGGSRQDNTSVILIRCQFARKGPETGQEL
;
A
#
# COMPACT_ATOMS: atom_id res chain seq x y z
N MET A 1 -23.83 -25.02 -9.77
CA MET A 1 -22.72 -24.49 -10.62
C MET A 1 -22.31 -23.19 -9.96
N THR A 2 -21.33 -23.23 -9.10
CA THR A 2 -20.81 -22.10 -8.35
C THR A 2 -19.69 -21.47 -9.19
N GLU A 3 -19.91 -20.27 -9.68
CA GLU A 3 -18.85 -19.45 -10.27
C GLU A 3 -17.82 -19.14 -9.17
N GLU A 4 -16.65 -19.73 -9.29
CA GLU A 4 -15.48 -19.34 -8.52
C GLU A 4 -15.13 -17.89 -8.91
N SER A 5 -15.36 -16.96 -7.99
CA SER A 5 -14.90 -15.59 -8.09
C SER A 5 -13.36 -15.61 -8.09
N LYS A 6 -12.77 -15.51 -9.27
CA LYS A 6 -11.35 -15.27 -9.46
C LYS A 6 -11.03 -13.90 -8.82
N ILE A 7 -10.41 -13.92 -7.64
CA ILE A 7 -9.70 -12.79 -7.10
C ILE A 7 -8.70 -12.37 -8.17
N VAL A 8 -8.88 -11.16 -8.72
CA VAL A 8 -7.95 -10.61 -9.71
C VAL A 8 -6.71 -10.16 -8.94
N THR A 9 -5.89 -11.14 -8.57
CA THR A 9 -4.46 -10.91 -8.41
C THR A 9 -3.97 -10.60 -9.81
N VAL A 10 -3.77 -9.33 -10.15
CA VAL A 10 -3.07 -8.99 -11.37
C VAL A 10 -1.63 -9.42 -11.15
N GLN A 11 -1.36 -10.71 -11.39
CA GLN A 11 -0.01 -11.19 -11.65
C GLN A 11 0.39 -10.55 -12.99
N MET A 12 0.95 -9.35 -12.89
CA MET A 12 1.68 -8.79 -14.02
C MET A 12 2.97 -9.60 -14.11
N ASP A 13 3.13 -10.33 -15.21
CA ASP A 13 4.35 -11.07 -15.49
C ASP A 13 5.57 -10.21 -15.20
N ALA A 14 6.47 -10.72 -14.38
CA ALA A 14 7.69 -10.05 -13.96
C ALA A 14 8.58 -9.83 -15.20
N GLY A 15 8.39 -8.71 -15.88
CA GLY A 15 9.14 -8.34 -17.08
C GLY A 15 8.38 -7.50 -18.10
N THR A 16 7.06 -7.42 -18.00
CA THR A 16 6.27 -6.62 -18.96
C THR A 16 6.00 -5.24 -18.37
N GLN A 17 6.80 -4.27 -18.76
CA GLN A 17 6.50 -2.86 -18.55
C GLN A 17 5.33 -2.51 -19.48
N THR A 18 4.16 -2.26 -18.90
CA THR A 18 3.03 -1.76 -19.68
C THR A 18 3.07 -0.23 -19.63
N GLU A 19 3.40 0.39 -20.76
CA GLU A 19 3.20 1.84 -20.93
C GLU A 19 1.69 2.11 -20.85
N ARG A 20 1.29 2.93 -19.89
CA ARG A 20 -0.10 3.33 -19.71
C ARG A 20 -0.32 4.70 -20.38
N GLN A 21 -1.52 4.95 -20.87
CA GLN A 21 -1.87 6.22 -21.53
C GLN A 21 -1.63 7.45 -20.64
N SER A 22 -1.58 7.25 -19.34
CA SER A 22 -1.32 8.28 -18.31
C SER A 22 0.14 8.73 -18.18
N GLY A 23 1.10 8.06 -18.83
CA GLY A 23 2.53 8.27 -18.57
C GLY A 23 2.98 7.70 -17.22
N LEU A 24 2.24 6.72 -16.68
CA LEU A 24 2.55 6.02 -15.45
C LEU A 24 2.98 4.58 -15.78
N PHE A 25 4.13 4.17 -15.29
CA PHE A 25 4.63 2.80 -15.41
C PHE A 25 4.47 2.12 -14.05
N CYS A 26 3.80 0.96 -14.03
CA CYS A 26 3.48 0.26 -12.79
C CYS A 26 3.98 -1.19 -12.85
N ALA A 27 4.47 -1.70 -11.73
CA ALA A 27 4.74 -3.11 -11.50
C ALA A 27 4.26 -3.49 -10.09
N ALA A 28 3.63 -4.66 -9.98
CA ALA A 28 3.17 -5.22 -8.73
C ALA A 28 3.77 -6.63 -8.55
N ILE A 29 4.37 -6.90 -7.42
CA ILE A 29 5.01 -8.18 -7.07
C ILE A 29 4.63 -8.55 -5.65
N SER A 30 4.32 -9.83 -5.45
CA SER A 30 4.02 -10.40 -4.14
C SER A 30 4.67 -11.76 -4.01
N GLU A 31 5.39 -11.97 -2.91
CA GLU A 31 6.06 -13.22 -2.57
C GLU A 31 5.63 -13.69 -1.18
N MET A 32 5.41 -14.99 -1.05
CA MET A 32 4.94 -15.58 0.20
C MET A 32 6.00 -15.58 1.31
N GLY A 33 7.27 -15.47 0.94
CA GLY A 33 8.37 -15.56 1.89
C GLY A 33 8.45 -16.96 2.54
N SER A 34 8.67 -17.00 3.85
CA SER A 34 8.76 -18.25 4.62
C SER A 34 7.43 -18.68 5.27
N ARG A 35 6.36 -17.95 5.01
CA ARG A 35 5.02 -18.25 5.55
C ARG A 35 4.37 -19.43 4.85
N SER A 36 3.37 -20.05 5.47
CA SER A 36 2.60 -21.16 4.91
C SER A 36 1.43 -20.72 4.01
N SER A 37 1.06 -19.42 4.05
CA SER A 37 0.00 -18.83 3.25
C SER A 37 0.33 -17.40 2.87
N GLN A 38 -0.21 -16.94 1.74
CA GLN A 38 -0.14 -15.55 1.33
C GLN A 38 -1.34 -14.80 1.88
N GLN A 39 -1.10 -13.89 2.82
CA GLN A 39 -2.13 -13.07 3.45
C GLN A 39 -2.14 -11.61 2.94
N ASP A 40 -1.14 -11.24 2.11
CA ASP A 40 -1.15 -9.97 1.39
C ASP A 40 -2.05 -10.03 0.16
N SER A 41 -2.69 -8.92 -0.15
CA SER A 41 -3.46 -8.74 -1.37
C SER A 41 -3.11 -7.41 -2.04
N LEU A 42 -3.06 -7.43 -3.37
CA LEU A 42 -2.70 -6.28 -4.20
C LEU A 42 -3.81 -5.93 -5.17
N PHE A 43 -3.98 -4.64 -5.42
CA PHE A 43 -4.75 -4.13 -6.55
C PHE A 43 -3.98 -3.01 -7.25
N CYS A 44 -3.92 -3.04 -8.59
CA CYS A 44 -3.44 -1.94 -9.40
C CYS A 44 -4.24 -1.89 -10.70
N GLY A 45 -5.04 -0.85 -10.87
CA GLY A 45 -5.92 -0.69 -12.03
C GLY A 45 -5.86 0.72 -12.61
N GLU A 46 -6.19 0.84 -13.91
CA GLU A 46 -6.29 2.12 -14.61
C GLU A 46 -7.66 2.23 -15.27
N ARG A 47 -8.28 3.41 -15.17
CA ARG A 47 -9.52 3.77 -15.83
C ARG A 47 -9.56 5.28 -16.09
N ASP A 48 -9.92 5.68 -17.29
CA ASP A 48 -10.10 7.10 -17.67
C ASP A 48 -8.90 8.01 -17.33
N GLY A 49 -7.68 7.51 -17.51
CA GLY A 49 -6.45 8.23 -17.16
C GLY A 49 -6.20 8.39 -15.66
N MET A 50 -6.94 7.67 -14.83
CA MET A 50 -6.72 7.54 -13.40
C MET A 50 -6.09 6.18 -13.07
N LEU A 51 -5.20 6.14 -12.09
CA LEU A 51 -4.61 4.91 -11.57
C LEU A 51 -4.95 4.77 -10.09
N LEU A 52 -5.56 3.63 -9.70
CA LEU A 52 -5.72 3.22 -8.31
C LEU A 52 -4.77 2.07 -8.02
N ALA A 53 -4.03 2.16 -6.92
CA ALA A 53 -3.22 1.07 -6.39
C ALA A 53 -3.48 0.89 -4.90
N ALA A 54 -3.48 -0.36 -4.43
CA ALA A 54 -3.64 -0.72 -3.03
C ALA A 54 -2.80 -1.94 -2.66
N VAL A 55 -2.19 -1.89 -1.48
CA VAL A 55 -1.53 -3.02 -0.81
C VAL A 55 -2.24 -3.24 0.52
N CYS A 56 -2.70 -4.47 0.74
CA CYS A 56 -3.41 -4.90 1.93
C CYS A 56 -2.65 -6.06 2.56
N ASP A 57 -2.21 -5.91 3.80
CA ASP A 57 -1.52 -6.94 4.58
C ASP A 57 -2.52 -7.52 5.58
N GLY A 58 -2.85 -8.79 5.38
CA GLY A 58 -3.89 -9.49 6.12
C GLY A 58 -3.39 -10.10 7.41
N MET A 59 -4.17 -10.00 8.46
CA MET A 59 -3.90 -10.62 9.76
C MET A 59 -5.08 -11.41 10.28
N GLY A 60 -4.79 -12.56 10.89
CA GLY A 60 -5.81 -13.45 11.46
C GLY A 60 -5.35 -14.91 11.48
N GLY A 61 -6.00 -15.73 12.30
CA GLY A 61 -5.69 -17.15 12.38
C GLY A 61 -6.10 -17.91 11.10
N MET A 62 -5.41 -19.00 10.79
CA MET A 62 -5.61 -19.83 9.59
C MET A 62 -5.73 -19.01 8.30
N ASN A 63 -6.92 -18.92 7.67
CA ASN A 63 -7.13 -18.22 6.41
C ASN A 63 -7.74 -16.82 6.60
N GLY A 64 -7.91 -16.37 7.84
CA GLY A 64 -8.61 -15.11 8.13
C GLY A 64 -7.94 -13.89 7.50
N GLY A 65 -6.61 -13.79 7.55
CA GLY A 65 -5.85 -12.68 6.98
C GLY A 65 -6.00 -12.59 5.46
N GLU A 66 -5.90 -13.71 4.75
CA GLU A 66 -6.09 -13.77 3.30
C GLU A 66 -7.49 -13.30 2.88
N ILE A 67 -8.52 -13.74 3.59
CA ILE A 67 -9.91 -13.32 3.31
C ILE A 67 -10.09 -11.83 3.60
N ALA A 68 -9.53 -11.32 4.70
CA ALA A 68 -9.65 -9.93 5.09
C ALA A 68 -8.96 -9.00 4.07
N SER A 69 -7.71 -9.26 3.72
CA SER A 69 -6.96 -8.46 2.74
C SER A 69 -7.58 -8.55 1.34
N GLY A 70 -8.00 -9.75 0.92
CA GLY A 70 -8.70 -9.95 -0.34
C GLY A 70 -10.02 -9.20 -0.41
N THR A 71 -10.80 -9.18 0.68
CA THR A 71 -12.05 -8.41 0.78
C THR A 71 -11.78 -6.91 0.64
N ALA A 72 -10.77 -6.39 1.35
CA ALA A 72 -10.39 -4.99 1.26
C ALA A 72 -9.96 -4.59 -0.17
N ALA A 73 -9.04 -5.34 -0.77
CA ALA A 73 -8.56 -5.08 -2.13
C ALA A 73 -9.69 -5.11 -3.17
N ARG A 74 -10.61 -6.09 -3.05
CA ARG A 74 -11.78 -6.23 -3.92
C ARG A 74 -12.72 -5.03 -3.84
N ILE A 75 -13.02 -4.53 -2.64
CA ILE A 75 -13.89 -3.36 -2.44
C ILE A 75 -13.35 -2.13 -3.16
N PHE A 76 -12.03 -1.87 -3.06
CA PHE A 76 -11.38 -0.77 -3.76
C PHE A 76 -11.42 -0.98 -5.28
N ALA A 77 -11.16 -2.20 -5.75
CA ALA A 77 -11.16 -2.54 -7.16
C ALA A 77 -12.55 -2.37 -7.81
N GLU A 78 -13.58 -2.98 -7.23
CA GLU A 78 -14.96 -2.90 -7.73
C GLU A 78 -15.44 -1.45 -7.76
N ALA A 79 -15.28 -0.71 -6.66
CA ALA A 79 -15.69 0.68 -6.58
C ALA A 79 -14.94 1.57 -7.59
N PHE A 80 -13.65 1.31 -7.83
CA PHE A 80 -12.86 2.05 -8.81
C PHE A 80 -13.43 1.93 -10.22
N TYR A 81 -13.90 0.75 -10.61
CA TYR A 81 -14.45 0.53 -11.94
C TYR A 81 -15.92 0.91 -12.09
N GLU A 82 -16.69 0.88 -11.01
CA GLU A 82 -18.14 1.02 -11.06
C GLU A 82 -18.64 2.43 -10.69
N GLN A 83 -17.91 3.18 -9.86
CA GLN A 83 -18.37 4.44 -9.29
C GLN A 83 -17.77 5.65 -10.00
N GLU A 84 -18.47 6.79 -9.94
CA GLU A 84 -17.90 8.09 -10.25
C GLU A 84 -16.93 8.52 -9.14
N LEU A 85 -15.83 9.18 -9.52
CA LEU A 85 -14.73 9.56 -8.64
C LEU A 85 -14.54 11.10 -8.67
N PRO A 86 -15.49 11.89 -8.18
CA PRO A 86 -15.37 13.34 -8.22
C PRO A 86 -14.23 13.84 -7.31
N ASP A 87 -14.04 13.21 -6.14
CA ASP A 87 -13.03 13.55 -5.13
C ASP A 87 -12.24 12.30 -4.75
N ALA A 88 -10.94 12.33 -5.02
CA ALA A 88 -10.05 11.19 -4.79
C ALA A 88 -9.88 10.88 -3.29
N ALA A 89 -9.68 11.90 -2.44
CA ALA A 89 -9.49 11.70 -1.01
C ALA A 89 -10.76 11.15 -0.35
N LYS A 90 -11.92 11.71 -0.73
CA LYS A 90 -13.23 11.24 -0.23
C LYS A 90 -13.55 9.82 -0.69
N PHE A 91 -13.18 9.47 -1.92
CA PHE A 91 -13.32 8.10 -2.43
C PHE A 91 -12.51 7.13 -1.58
N LEU A 92 -11.20 7.39 -1.38
CA LEU A 92 -10.33 6.53 -0.59
C LEU A 92 -10.84 6.35 0.84
N GLU A 93 -11.25 7.44 1.50
CA GLU A 93 -11.85 7.42 2.84
C GLU A 93 -13.10 6.55 2.89
N THR A 94 -14.03 6.76 1.95
CA THR A 94 -15.29 6.04 1.91
C THR A 94 -15.07 4.54 1.70
N MET A 95 -14.12 4.17 0.84
CA MET A 95 -13.80 2.77 0.59
C MET A 95 -13.11 2.11 1.79
N ALA A 96 -12.26 2.83 2.52
CA ALA A 96 -11.66 2.32 3.75
C ALA A 96 -12.71 2.05 4.84
N LEU A 97 -13.67 2.95 5.02
CA LEU A 97 -14.78 2.75 5.97
C LEU A 97 -15.67 1.58 5.57
N LYS A 98 -15.98 1.43 4.28
CA LYS A 98 -16.74 0.28 3.77
C LYS A 98 -15.96 -1.02 3.96
N ALA A 99 -14.66 -1.02 3.67
CA ALA A 99 -13.82 -2.19 3.86
C ALA A 99 -13.70 -2.59 5.34
N ASP A 100 -13.58 -1.63 6.27
CA ASP A 100 -13.61 -1.90 7.71
C ASP A 100 -14.90 -2.63 8.11
N GLU A 101 -16.04 -2.14 7.66
CA GLU A 101 -17.35 -2.73 7.99
C GLU A 101 -17.50 -4.15 7.42
N GLU A 102 -17.13 -4.38 6.16
CA GLU A 102 -17.24 -5.67 5.52
C GLU A 102 -16.26 -6.70 6.11
N VAL A 103 -15.01 -6.30 6.40
CA VAL A 103 -14.04 -7.18 7.06
C VAL A 103 -14.49 -7.51 8.49
N PHE A 104 -15.01 -6.52 9.23
CA PHE A 104 -15.55 -6.76 10.59
C PHE A 104 -16.68 -7.78 10.61
N ARG A 105 -17.51 -7.83 9.56
CA ARG A 105 -18.64 -8.77 9.42
C ARG A 105 -18.24 -10.19 8.98
N LEU A 106 -16.98 -10.42 8.65
CA LEU A 106 -16.53 -11.75 8.21
C LEU A 106 -16.78 -12.79 9.30
N THR A 107 -17.37 -13.89 8.90
CA THR A 107 -17.67 -15.01 9.78
C THR A 107 -17.19 -16.33 9.20
N GLU A 108 -16.75 -17.23 10.06
CA GLU A 108 -16.46 -18.61 9.73
C GLU A 108 -17.34 -19.52 10.61
N ASN A 109 -18.08 -20.42 9.98
CA ASN A 109 -19.03 -21.32 10.68
C ASN A 109 -20.02 -20.56 11.61
N GLY A 110 -20.46 -19.36 11.18
CA GLY A 110 -21.40 -18.52 11.92
C GLY A 110 -20.81 -17.78 13.12
N LYS A 111 -19.50 -17.79 13.30
CA LYS A 111 -18.79 -17.03 14.35
C LYS A 111 -17.94 -15.92 13.72
N PRO A 112 -17.78 -14.76 14.40
CA PRO A 112 -16.86 -13.72 13.94
C PRO A 112 -15.47 -14.29 13.69
N MET A 113 -14.90 -13.98 12.52
CA MET A 113 -13.58 -14.49 12.12
C MET A 113 -12.46 -13.86 12.93
N GLY A 114 -12.64 -12.62 13.41
CA GLY A 114 -11.62 -11.89 14.15
C GLY A 114 -10.40 -11.59 13.28
N ALA A 115 -10.60 -11.48 11.97
CA ALA A 115 -9.57 -11.15 10.99
C ALA A 115 -9.53 -9.64 10.73
N GLY A 116 -8.42 -9.16 10.23
CA GLY A 116 -8.23 -7.77 9.85
C GLY A 116 -7.25 -7.62 8.71
N SER A 117 -7.10 -6.40 8.23
CA SER A 117 -6.10 -6.06 7.23
C SER A 117 -5.60 -4.64 7.41
N THR A 118 -4.33 -4.41 7.11
CA THR A 118 -3.85 -3.06 6.81
C THR A 118 -4.36 -2.62 5.43
N ILE A 119 -4.21 -1.37 5.10
CA ILE A 119 -4.27 -0.88 3.73
C ILE A 119 -3.40 0.35 3.56
N VAL A 120 -2.63 0.40 2.49
CA VAL A 120 -2.14 1.61 1.87
C VAL A 120 -2.68 1.69 0.46
N SER A 121 -3.29 2.82 0.12
CA SER A 121 -3.91 3.01 -1.19
C SER A 121 -3.62 4.41 -1.72
N ILE A 122 -3.46 4.50 -3.03
CA ILE A 122 -3.26 5.76 -3.75
C ILE A 122 -4.22 5.85 -4.94
N LEU A 123 -4.65 7.07 -5.24
CA LEU A 123 -5.35 7.40 -6.48
C LEU A 123 -4.59 8.54 -7.17
N ILE A 124 -4.12 8.28 -8.40
CA ILE A 124 -3.46 9.26 -9.25
C ILE A 124 -4.44 9.68 -10.34
N ARG A 125 -4.65 11.01 -10.46
CA ARG A 125 -5.43 11.61 -11.54
C ARG A 125 -4.56 12.63 -12.27
N GLY A 126 -4.12 12.30 -13.48
CA GLY A 126 -3.11 13.09 -14.17
C GLY A 126 -1.81 13.16 -13.37
N ARG A 127 -1.53 14.29 -12.73
CA ARG A 127 -0.34 14.46 -11.88
C ARG A 127 -0.67 14.56 -10.39
N ASP A 128 -1.93 14.49 -10.03
CA ASP A 128 -2.38 14.69 -8.66
C ASP A 128 -2.52 13.34 -7.95
N LEU A 129 -1.69 13.14 -6.92
CA LEU A 129 -1.64 11.95 -6.09
C LEU A 129 -2.40 12.19 -4.78
N SER A 130 -3.42 11.37 -4.54
CA SER A 130 -4.06 11.24 -3.24
C SER A 130 -3.72 9.89 -2.63
N TRP A 131 -3.53 9.84 -1.29
CA TRP A 131 -3.27 8.59 -0.57
C TRP A 131 -4.07 8.45 0.70
N LEU A 132 -4.23 7.20 1.13
CA LEU A 132 -4.80 6.81 2.40
C LEU A 132 -3.98 5.64 2.98
N SER A 133 -3.83 5.62 4.30
CA SER A 133 -3.18 4.55 5.06
C SER A 133 -3.99 4.17 6.30
N VAL A 134 -4.12 2.87 6.54
CA VAL A 134 -4.63 2.27 7.80
C VAL A 134 -3.72 1.08 8.14
N GLY A 135 -3.13 1.08 9.32
CA GLY A 135 -2.18 0.05 9.73
C GLY A 135 -0.74 0.52 9.63
N ASP A 136 0.19 -0.37 9.35
CA ASP A 136 1.63 -0.12 9.31
C ASP A 136 2.29 -0.39 7.95
N SER A 137 1.54 -0.85 6.95
CA SER A 137 2.00 -0.83 5.55
C SER A 137 2.40 0.58 5.14
N ARG A 138 3.32 0.71 4.18
CA ARG A 138 3.96 2.02 3.88
C ARG A 138 3.75 2.48 2.45
N ILE A 139 3.77 3.80 2.29
CA ILE A 139 3.90 4.51 1.01
C ILE A 139 5.22 5.26 1.06
N TYR A 140 6.04 5.11 0.03
CA TYR A 140 7.25 5.90 -0.17
C TYR A 140 7.12 6.74 -1.43
N LEU A 141 7.58 7.98 -1.33
CA LEU A 141 7.73 8.89 -2.44
C LEU A 141 9.23 9.10 -2.68
N PHE A 142 9.70 8.76 -3.88
CA PHE A 142 11.07 8.99 -4.27
C PHE A 142 11.12 10.10 -5.32
N ARG A 143 11.86 11.17 -5.01
CA ARG A 143 12.07 12.34 -5.88
C ARG A 143 13.50 12.82 -5.78
N LYS A 144 14.20 12.94 -6.91
CA LYS A 144 15.55 13.55 -7.01
C LYS A 144 16.56 12.99 -6.01
N GLY A 145 16.51 11.70 -5.76
CA GLY A 145 17.42 11.00 -4.85
C GLY A 145 16.97 10.94 -3.38
N GLU A 146 15.89 11.62 -3.02
CA GLU A 146 15.33 11.63 -1.68
C GLU A 146 14.18 10.62 -1.57
N LEU A 147 14.14 9.85 -0.49
CA LEU A 147 13.07 8.92 -0.15
C LEU A 147 12.29 9.46 1.05
N LEU A 148 11.00 9.65 0.89
CA LEU A 148 10.09 10.15 1.91
C LEU A 148 8.99 9.12 2.17
N CYS A 149 8.70 8.81 3.45
CA CYS A 149 7.52 8.06 3.87
C CYS A 149 6.49 9.04 4.44
N PRO A 150 5.42 9.40 3.70
CA PRO A 150 4.47 10.41 4.14
C PRO A 150 3.41 9.89 5.12
N VAL A 151 3.40 8.59 5.40
CA VAL A 151 2.44 7.94 6.31
C VAL A 151 3.13 7.47 7.58
N ARG A 152 2.40 7.52 8.70
CA ARG A 152 2.87 7.01 9.99
C ARG A 152 2.21 5.68 10.29
N PRO A 153 2.93 4.71 10.87
CA PRO A 153 2.33 3.44 11.23
C PRO A 153 1.34 3.60 12.38
N HIS A 154 0.20 2.94 12.27
CA HIS A 154 -0.82 2.89 13.32
C HIS A 154 -0.57 1.71 14.25
N ASN A 155 0.57 1.71 14.94
CA ASN A 155 0.95 0.70 15.90
C ASN A 155 1.14 1.27 17.32
N TYR A 156 1.23 0.36 18.28
CA TYR A 156 1.36 0.75 19.69
C TYR A 156 2.68 1.48 19.98
N GLY A 157 3.74 1.18 19.22
CA GLY A 157 5.03 1.86 19.35
C GLY A 157 4.94 3.36 19.05
N GLU A 158 4.26 3.76 17.99
CA GLU A 158 4.03 5.17 17.67
C GLU A 158 3.14 5.86 18.73
N LEU A 159 2.13 5.16 19.25
CA LEU A 159 1.33 5.66 20.36
C LEU A 159 2.18 5.89 21.61
N LEU A 160 3.08 4.95 21.95
CA LEU A 160 4.00 5.09 23.10
C LEU A 160 4.97 6.27 22.93
N LYS A 161 5.56 6.44 21.73
CA LYS A 161 6.43 7.58 21.41
C LYS A 161 5.69 8.91 21.63
N LYS A 162 4.46 8.99 21.12
CA LYS A 162 3.61 10.17 21.31
C LYS A 162 3.31 10.42 22.79
N GLN A 163 2.95 9.40 23.56
CA GLN A 163 2.67 9.53 25.00
C GLN A 163 3.91 9.97 25.79
N LEU A 164 5.09 9.47 25.43
CA LEU A 164 6.36 9.89 26.03
C LEU A 164 6.65 11.36 25.72
N ALA A 165 6.54 11.76 24.46
CA ALA A 165 6.76 13.15 24.04
C ALA A 165 5.78 14.15 24.68
N GLU A 166 4.54 13.71 24.94
CA GLU A 166 3.51 14.48 25.65
C GLU A 166 3.64 14.43 27.19
N GLY A 167 4.63 13.71 27.74
CA GLY A 167 4.83 13.53 29.17
C GLY A 167 3.74 12.71 29.88
N LYS A 168 2.93 11.94 29.13
CA LYS A 168 1.87 11.09 29.67
C LYS A 168 2.38 9.79 30.28
N ILE A 169 3.57 9.36 29.86
CA ILE A 169 4.33 8.24 30.42
C ILE A 169 5.79 8.67 30.58
N ASP A 170 6.49 8.03 31.49
CA ASP A 170 7.93 8.19 31.68
C ASP A 170 8.72 7.17 30.83
N GLU A 171 10.05 7.35 30.79
CA GLU A 171 10.99 6.44 30.08
C GLU A 171 10.90 4.98 30.58
N ALA A 172 10.64 4.77 31.87
CA ALA A 172 10.57 3.42 32.44
C ALA A 172 9.31 2.71 31.94
N ALA A 173 8.16 3.38 31.95
CA ALA A 173 6.91 2.87 31.41
C ALA A 173 6.98 2.66 29.89
N TYR A 174 7.65 3.56 29.15
CA TYR A 174 7.90 3.41 27.71
C TYR A 174 8.67 2.12 27.40
N ARG A 175 9.84 1.92 28.06
CA ARG A 175 10.67 0.73 27.87
C ARG A 175 9.94 -0.57 28.24
N ALA A 176 9.20 -0.57 29.35
CA ALA A 176 8.44 -1.74 29.79
C ALA A 176 7.37 -2.20 28.81
N ARG A 177 6.80 -1.26 28.03
CA ARG A 177 5.70 -1.52 27.08
C ARG A 177 6.18 -1.79 25.64
N GLN A 178 7.45 -1.53 25.34
CA GLN A 178 8.00 -1.67 23.98
C GLN A 178 7.89 -3.09 23.39
N LYS A 179 7.79 -4.13 24.22
CA LYS A 179 7.62 -5.52 23.75
C LYS A 179 6.39 -5.73 22.86
N ASN A 180 5.40 -4.84 22.94
CA ASN A 180 4.17 -4.89 22.12
C ASN A 180 4.13 -3.77 21.07
N ALA A 181 5.26 -3.10 20.78
CA ALA A 181 5.32 -1.93 19.90
C ALA A 181 4.73 -2.19 18.50
N GLU A 182 4.90 -3.40 17.99
CA GLU A 182 4.42 -3.82 16.66
C GLU A 182 2.89 -4.06 16.58
N ALA A 183 2.21 -4.14 17.75
CA ALA A 183 0.77 -4.40 17.76
C ALA A 183 0.01 -3.25 17.08
N LEU A 184 -0.80 -3.57 16.09
CA LEU A 184 -1.63 -2.58 15.41
C LEU A 184 -2.72 -2.02 16.34
N ILE A 185 -2.92 -0.71 16.27
CA ILE A 185 -3.98 0.01 16.99
C ILE A 185 -5.08 0.51 16.04
N SER A 186 -4.88 0.38 14.73
CA SER A 186 -5.87 0.63 13.71
C SER A 186 -5.62 -0.29 12.51
N PHE A 187 -6.69 -0.91 12.04
CA PHE A 187 -6.73 -1.83 10.90
C PHE A 187 -8.16 -1.97 10.38
N LEU A 188 -8.34 -2.43 9.16
CA LEU A 188 -9.65 -2.76 8.60
C LEU A 188 -10.20 -4.02 9.27
N GLY A 189 -11.44 -3.98 9.71
CA GLY A 189 -12.07 -5.04 10.50
C GLY A 189 -12.05 -4.81 12.01
N ILE A 190 -11.57 -3.63 12.44
CA ILE A 190 -11.66 -3.23 13.86
C ILE A 190 -13.11 -2.92 14.28
N GLY A 191 -13.97 -2.58 13.33
CA GLY A 191 -15.36 -2.20 13.56
C GLY A 191 -15.50 -0.77 14.10
N GLY A 192 -15.69 0.17 13.19
CA GLY A 192 -15.76 1.60 13.51
C GLY A 192 -14.41 2.29 13.43
N LEU A 193 -13.75 2.12 12.30
CA LEU A 193 -12.47 2.72 11.95
C LEU A 193 -12.47 4.24 12.18
N ARG A 194 -11.52 4.74 12.98
CA ARG A 194 -11.37 6.18 13.30
C ARG A 194 -9.97 6.72 13.02
N LEU A 195 -8.97 5.88 13.08
CA LEU A 195 -7.58 6.27 12.84
C LEU A 195 -7.16 5.83 11.46
N MET A 196 -7.03 6.80 10.57
CA MET A 196 -6.49 6.67 9.22
C MET A 196 -5.69 7.93 8.88
N GLU A 197 -4.69 7.82 8.05
CA GLU A 197 -3.95 8.96 7.50
C GLU A 197 -4.25 9.13 6.02
N GLN A 198 -4.44 10.37 5.60
CA GLN A 198 -4.61 10.74 4.21
C GLN A 198 -4.08 12.15 3.97
N ASN A 199 -3.67 12.46 2.75
CA ASN A 199 -3.38 13.83 2.38
C ASN A 199 -4.68 14.61 2.16
N ARG A 200 -4.75 15.81 2.73
CA ARG A 200 -5.92 16.70 2.57
C ARG A 200 -5.97 17.39 1.21
N GLN A 201 -4.81 17.56 0.60
CA GLN A 201 -4.65 18.13 -0.73
C GLN A 201 -3.80 17.17 -1.56
N PRO A 202 -4.10 16.99 -2.85
CA PRO A 202 -3.30 16.14 -3.72
C PRO A 202 -1.85 16.58 -3.75
N PHE A 203 -0.93 15.61 -3.71
CA PHE A 203 0.48 15.82 -3.92
C PHE A 203 0.77 15.87 -5.42
N ARG A 204 1.42 16.94 -5.88
CA ARG A 204 1.73 17.11 -7.29
C ARG A 204 2.95 16.29 -7.69
N LEU A 205 2.75 15.28 -8.53
CA LEU A 205 3.81 14.45 -9.09
C LEU A 205 4.59 15.20 -10.18
N GLU A 206 5.90 14.98 -10.19
CA GLU A 206 6.84 15.47 -11.20
C GLU A 206 7.29 14.31 -12.10
N ASP A 207 7.94 14.66 -13.22
CA ASP A 207 8.57 13.66 -14.08
C ASP A 207 9.69 12.94 -13.32
N GLU A 208 9.82 11.60 -13.55
CA GLU A 208 10.74 10.69 -12.87
C GLU A 208 10.45 10.44 -11.38
N ASP A 209 9.37 10.98 -10.80
CA ASP A 209 8.94 10.54 -9.46
C ASP A 209 8.64 9.05 -9.44
N GLN A 210 8.92 8.42 -8.30
CA GLN A 210 8.51 7.04 -8.06
C GLN A 210 7.67 6.96 -6.79
N VAL A 211 6.60 6.18 -6.84
CA VAL A 211 5.71 5.89 -5.70
C VAL A 211 5.78 4.40 -5.43
N LEU A 212 6.17 4.02 -4.22
CA LEU A 212 6.26 2.63 -3.78
C LEU A 212 5.27 2.39 -2.65
N LEU A 213 4.36 1.44 -2.84
CA LEU A 213 3.50 0.90 -1.79
C LEU A 213 4.05 -0.46 -1.38
N CYS A 214 4.07 -0.77 -0.08
CA CYS A 214 4.55 -2.07 0.38
C CYS A 214 3.91 -2.52 1.70
N SER A 215 3.84 -3.84 1.89
CA SER A 215 3.61 -4.47 3.20
C SER A 215 4.87 -4.43 4.06
N ASP A 216 4.74 -4.84 5.32
CA ASP A 216 5.82 -4.80 6.31
C ASP A 216 6.99 -5.76 5.97
N GLY A 217 6.72 -6.83 5.23
CA GLY A 217 7.75 -7.77 4.77
C GLY A 217 8.87 -7.12 3.95
N LEU A 218 8.61 -5.98 3.30
CA LEU A 218 9.66 -5.24 2.62
C LEU A 218 10.54 -4.48 3.63
N TYR A 219 9.99 -3.52 4.35
CA TYR A 219 10.77 -2.54 5.13
C TYR A 219 11.30 -3.10 6.45
N ARG A 220 10.78 -4.23 6.93
CA ARG A 220 11.34 -4.94 8.09
C ARG A 220 12.61 -5.71 7.74
N SER A 221 12.73 -6.15 6.49
CA SER A 221 13.86 -6.93 6.00
C SER A 221 14.88 -6.09 5.23
N LEU A 222 14.44 -5.02 4.56
CA LEU A 222 15.29 -4.17 3.74
C LEU A 222 15.36 -2.75 4.31
N PRO A 223 16.55 -2.25 4.71
CA PRO A 223 16.70 -0.88 5.21
C PRO A 223 16.27 0.17 4.18
N GLU A 224 15.70 1.28 4.63
CA GLU A 224 15.25 2.39 3.74
C GLU A 224 16.36 2.93 2.85
N GLU A 225 17.59 2.95 3.35
CA GLU A 225 18.76 3.33 2.55
C GLU A 225 18.93 2.40 1.34
N ARG A 226 18.75 1.10 1.52
CA ARG A 226 18.85 0.13 0.42
C ARG A 226 17.68 0.28 -0.56
N ILE A 227 16.48 0.53 -0.06
CA ILE A 227 15.32 0.84 -0.91
C ILE A 227 15.63 2.08 -1.77
N ARG A 228 16.17 3.13 -1.16
CA ARG A 228 16.57 4.37 -1.84
C ARG A 228 17.61 4.10 -2.94
N GLU A 229 18.66 3.35 -2.65
CA GLU A 229 19.69 2.98 -3.63
C GLU A 229 19.12 2.23 -4.84
N LEU A 230 18.23 1.28 -4.61
CA LEU A 230 17.57 0.53 -5.68
C LEU A 230 16.76 1.48 -6.57
N LEU A 231 15.95 2.37 -5.98
CA LEU A 231 15.14 3.34 -6.73
C LEU A 231 16.00 4.33 -7.53
N MET A 232 17.19 4.69 -7.03
CA MET A 232 18.17 5.52 -7.74
C MET A 232 18.78 4.85 -8.97
N SER A 233 18.77 3.53 -9.06
CA SER A 233 19.50 2.79 -10.09
C SER A 233 19.01 3.02 -11.53
N GLY A 234 17.89 3.71 -11.72
CA GLY A 234 17.31 4.03 -13.04
C GLY A 234 16.81 2.84 -13.85
N ARG A 235 16.76 1.64 -13.24
CA ARG A 235 16.30 0.43 -13.91
C ARG A 235 14.80 0.50 -14.22
N ASN A 236 14.35 -0.38 -15.09
CA ASN A 236 12.94 -0.59 -15.40
C ASN A 236 12.12 -0.90 -14.14
N VAL A 237 10.89 -0.41 -14.07
CA VAL A 237 9.99 -0.52 -12.89
C VAL A 237 9.77 -1.99 -12.50
N GLY A 238 9.53 -2.89 -13.48
CA GLY A 238 9.35 -4.31 -13.21
C GLY A 238 10.60 -4.98 -12.64
N VAL A 239 11.78 -4.61 -13.15
CA VAL A 239 13.06 -5.10 -12.62
C VAL A 239 13.28 -4.60 -11.20
N LEU A 240 12.99 -3.32 -10.93
CA LEU A 240 13.13 -2.73 -9.60
C LEU A 240 12.19 -3.37 -8.59
N ALA A 241 10.92 -3.54 -8.93
CA ALA A 241 9.95 -4.18 -8.04
C ALA A 241 10.39 -5.61 -7.69
N LYS A 242 10.89 -6.36 -8.68
CA LYS A 242 11.43 -7.70 -8.46
C LYS A 242 12.67 -7.68 -7.56
N MET A 243 13.61 -6.77 -7.77
CA MET A 243 14.81 -6.65 -6.94
C MET A 243 14.48 -6.31 -5.50
N LEU A 244 13.55 -5.35 -5.27
CA LEU A 244 13.09 -4.98 -3.93
C LEU A 244 12.57 -6.20 -3.16
N VAL A 245 11.71 -6.99 -3.78
CA VAL A 245 11.13 -8.19 -3.16
C VAL A 245 12.18 -9.28 -2.96
N GLN A 246 13.01 -9.57 -3.98
CA GLN A 246 14.03 -10.61 -3.88
C GLN A 246 15.06 -10.31 -2.78
N GLU A 247 15.59 -9.08 -2.73
CA GLU A 247 16.55 -8.70 -1.68
C GLU A 247 15.92 -8.75 -0.28
N ALA A 248 14.63 -8.38 -0.13
CA ALA A 248 13.92 -8.51 1.14
C ALA A 248 13.76 -9.98 1.56
N VAL A 249 13.38 -10.85 0.62
CA VAL A 249 13.22 -12.29 0.86
C VAL A 249 14.58 -12.94 1.24
N GLU A 250 15.64 -12.58 0.55
CA GLU A 250 16.99 -13.06 0.85
C GLU A 250 17.46 -12.60 2.24
N ALA A 251 17.22 -11.32 2.58
CA ALA A 251 17.62 -10.75 3.87
C ALA A 251 16.82 -11.34 5.05
N GLY A 252 15.52 -11.58 4.89
CA GLY A 252 14.64 -12.14 5.92
C GLY A 252 14.85 -13.65 6.13
N GLY A 253 15.25 -14.37 5.06
CA GLY A 253 15.54 -15.81 5.09
C GLY A 253 14.38 -16.63 5.63
N SER A 254 14.67 -17.50 6.61
CA SER A 254 13.65 -18.40 7.21
C SER A 254 12.59 -17.68 8.08
N ARG A 255 12.70 -16.38 8.26
CA ARG A 255 11.72 -15.57 9.03
C ARG A 255 11.01 -14.54 8.16
N GLN A 256 11.20 -14.61 6.84
CA GLN A 256 10.60 -13.64 5.92
C GLN A 256 9.08 -13.74 5.93
N ASP A 257 8.44 -12.59 6.06
CA ASP A 257 6.99 -12.44 5.95
C ASP A 257 6.52 -12.40 4.49
N ASN A 258 5.22 -12.45 4.29
CA ASN A 258 4.65 -12.08 3.00
C ASN A 258 5.20 -10.71 2.60
N THR A 259 5.63 -10.57 1.36
CA THR A 259 6.30 -9.36 0.88
C THR A 259 5.67 -8.89 -0.40
N SER A 260 4.94 -7.80 -0.31
CA SER A 260 4.19 -7.25 -1.43
C SER A 260 4.58 -5.83 -1.71
N VAL A 261 4.78 -5.51 -2.99
CA VAL A 261 5.11 -4.16 -3.47
C VAL A 261 4.31 -3.79 -4.70
N ILE A 262 3.95 -2.52 -4.81
CA ILE A 262 3.53 -1.88 -6.05
C ILE A 262 4.45 -0.69 -6.25
N LEU A 263 5.19 -0.69 -7.36
CA LEU A 263 6.07 0.41 -7.75
C LEU A 263 5.51 1.12 -8.98
N ILE A 264 5.39 2.44 -8.89
CA ILE A 264 4.91 3.29 -9.98
C ILE A 264 5.99 4.33 -10.27
N ARG A 265 6.34 4.51 -11.56
CA ARG A 265 7.21 5.60 -12.03
C ARG A 265 6.42 6.52 -12.93
N CYS A 266 6.63 7.82 -12.74
CA CYS A 266 6.01 8.87 -13.53
C CYS A 266 6.93 9.26 -14.69
N GLN A 267 6.45 9.15 -15.93
CA GLN A 267 7.12 9.64 -17.14
C GLN A 267 6.11 10.44 -17.95
N PHE A 268 5.89 11.66 -17.54
CA PHE A 268 4.94 12.53 -18.21
C PHE A 268 5.57 13.11 -19.47
N ALA A 269 4.87 13.00 -20.62
CA ALA A 269 5.32 13.60 -21.85
C ALA A 269 5.67 15.09 -21.66
N ARG A 270 6.87 15.49 -22.04
CA ARG A 270 7.24 16.91 -22.08
C ARG A 270 6.32 17.58 -23.10
N LYS A 271 5.54 18.58 -22.70
CA LYS A 271 4.93 19.49 -23.66
C LYS A 271 6.09 20.04 -24.51
N GLY A 272 6.10 19.68 -25.80
CA GLY A 272 7.02 20.32 -26.74
C GLY A 272 6.85 21.84 -26.64
N PRO A 273 7.88 22.64 -27.00
CA PRO A 273 7.74 24.10 -27.04
C PRO A 273 6.52 24.40 -27.91
N GLU A 274 5.60 25.20 -27.37
CA GLU A 274 4.51 25.75 -28.18
C GLU A 274 5.19 26.49 -29.33
N THR A 275 5.12 25.91 -30.52
CA THR A 275 5.53 26.62 -31.75
C THR A 275 4.57 27.78 -31.88
N GLY A 276 4.98 28.92 -31.38
CA GLY A 276 4.33 30.19 -31.64
C GLY A 276 4.29 30.39 -33.16
N GLN A 277 3.11 30.21 -33.72
CA GLN A 277 2.83 30.78 -35.02
C GLN A 277 2.65 32.28 -34.80
N GLU A 278 3.72 33.03 -34.96
CA GLU A 278 3.60 34.43 -35.32
C GLU A 278 3.08 34.51 -36.75
N LEU A 279 1.91 35.07 -36.93
CA LEU A 279 1.42 35.66 -38.19
C LEU A 279 1.53 37.17 -38.11
#